data_2ea4a6b06f7ccab4741016d8f3603a63
#
_entry.id   2ea4a6b06f7ccab4741016d8f3603a63
#
_cell.length_a   1.000
_cell.length_b   1.000
_cell.length_c   1.000
_cell.angle_alpha   90.00
_cell.angle_beta   90.00
_cell.angle_gamma   90.00
#
_symmetry.space_group_name_H-M   'P 1'
#
loop_
_entity.id
_entity.type
_entity.pdbx_description
1 polymer ?
#
loop_
_entity_poly.entity_id
_entity_poly.type
_entity_poly.pdbx_seq_one_letter_code
_entity_poly.pdbx_strand_id
1 'polypeptide(L)'
;MGQPNAARTLTREERIRRRPEFLHIQQRGVRTRGRYMTLIGLPNARMLSRLGIVAPRRLGKAVRRNHSKRRVREFFRHNKPVAGLDLVVLPRREFLDAPFVILLDDYRRTLHRQIRAHSSS
;
A
#
# COMPACT_ATOMS: atom_id res chain seq x y z
N MET A 1 -19.08 13.79 17.47
CA MET A 1 -18.35 14.09 17.02
C MET A 1 -17.49 13.19 16.36
N GLY A 2 -17.57 12.99 15.38
CA GLY A 2 -16.90 12.04 14.62
C GLY A 2 -15.51 11.85 15.13
N GLN A 3 -14.84 10.94 14.65
CA GLN A 3 -13.50 10.68 15.06
C GLN A 3 -12.60 10.91 13.89
N PRO A 4 -12.58 12.09 13.38
CA PRO A 4 -11.78 12.35 12.19
C PRO A 4 -10.32 12.03 12.41
N ASN A 5 -9.84 12.19 13.63
CA ASN A 5 -8.44 11.91 13.89
C ASN A 5 -8.13 10.43 13.81
N ALA A 6 -9.07 9.60 14.18
CA ALA A 6 -8.86 8.16 14.10
C ALA A 6 -8.69 7.70 12.66
N ALA A 7 -9.27 8.43 11.72
CA ALA A 7 -9.16 8.08 10.31
C ALA A 7 -7.90 8.64 9.65
N ARG A 8 -7.16 9.50 10.32
CA ARG A 8 -6.02 10.18 9.71
C ARG A 8 -4.73 9.38 9.70
N THR A 9 -4.62 8.43 10.60
CA THR A 9 -3.42 7.63 10.68
C THR A 9 -3.80 6.17 10.76
N LEU A 10 -2.89 5.34 10.32
CA LEU A 10 -3.06 3.91 10.46
C LEU A 10 -2.74 3.53 11.89
N THR A 11 -3.50 2.60 12.43
CA THR A 11 -3.20 2.07 13.75
C THR A 11 -1.95 1.21 13.67
N ARG A 12 -1.40 0.89 14.82
CA ARG A 12 -0.23 0.05 14.90
C ARG A 12 -0.48 -1.31 14.26
N GLU A 13 -1.66 -1.85 14.48
CA GLU A 13 -2.03 -3.15 13.95
C GLU A 13 -2.20 -3.16 12.44
N GLU A 14 -2.40 -2.00 11.85
CA GLU A 14 -2.56 -1.88 10.40
C GLU A 14 -1.24 -1.67 9.67
N ARG A 15 -0.12 -1.71 10.38
CA ARG A 15 1.18 -1.46 9.77
C ARG A 15 2.05 -2.70 9.79
N ILE A 16 2.68 -2.96 8.67
CA ILE A 16 3.73 -3.96 8.58
C ILE A 16 5.02 -3.23 8.90
N ARG A 17 5.75 -3.67 9.91
CA ARG A 17 6.91 -2.92 10.37
C ARG A 17 8.21 -3.71 10.39
N ARG A 18 8.14 -5.03 10.42
CA ARG A 18 9.34 -5.85 10.56
C ARG A 18 9.87 -6.29 9.21
N ARG A 19 11.17 -6.21 9.05
CA ARG A 19 11.81 -6.62 7.81
C ARG A 19 11.45 -8.04 7.38
N PRO A 20 11.45 -9.03 8.26
CA PRO A 20 11.08 -10.39 7.83
C PRO A 20 9.67 -10.47 7.26
N GLU A 21 8.75 -9.68 7.78
CA GLU A 21 7.39 -9.66 7.24
C GLU A 21 7.35 -9.09 5.82
N PHE A 22 8.10 -8.02 5.58
CA PHE A 22 8.20 -7.45 4.24
C PHE A 22 8.77 -8.47 3.26
N LEU A 23 9.83 -9.15 3.66
CA LEU A 23 10.47 -10.12 2.78
C LEU A 23 9.54 -11.30 2.48
N HIS A 24 8.82 -11.75 3.50
CA HIS A 24 7.86 -12.84 3.34
C HIS A 24 6.79 -12.48 2.31
N ILE A 25 6.22 -11.30 2.45
CA ILE A 25 5.18 -10.84 1.54
C ILE A 25 5.72 -10.67 0.13
N GLN A 26 6.90 -10.09 0.00
CA GLN A 26 7.50 -9.88 -1.31
C GLN A 26 7.83 -11.18 -2.03
N GLN A 27 8.18 -12.21 -1.27
CA GLN A 27 8.51 -13.50 -1.84
C GLN A 27 7.28 -14.34 -2.18
N ARG A 28 6.25 -14.25 -1.34
CA ARG A 28 5.10 -15.14 -1.46
C ARG A 28 3.85 -14.48 -2.00
N GLY A 29 3.79 -13.16 -1.95
CA GLY A 29 2.60 -12.43 -2.34
C GLY A 29 2.40 -12.38 -3.84
N VAL A 30 1.19 -12.01 -4.23
CA VAL A 30 0.84 -11.79 -5.63
C VAL A 30 1.25 -10.38 -6.00
N ARG A 31 2.04 -10.25 -7.06
CA ARG A 31 2.53 -8.95 -7.50
C ARG A 31 1.64 -8.41 -8.60
N THR A 32 1.15 -7.19 -8.41
CA THR A 32 0.31 -6.51 -9.38
C THR A 32 0.95 -5.17 -9.72
N ARG A 33 1.31 -4.99 -10.99
CA ARG A 33 2.03 -3.78 -11.40
C ARG A 33 1.07 -2.74 -11.91
N GLY A 34 1.13 -1.54 -11.30
CA GLY A 34 0.44 -0.38 -11.80
C GLY A 34 1.40 0.50 -12.58
N ARG A 35 0.92 1.64 -13.02
CA ARG A 35 1.76 2.57 -13.74
C ARG A 35 2.77 3.26 -12.83
N TYR A 36 2.32 3.68 -11.65
CA TYR A 36 3.15 4.45 -10.72
C TYR A 36 3.57 3.69 -9.48
N MET A 37 3.05 2.51 -9.29
CA MET A 37 3.36 1.72 -8.10
C MET A 37 3.09 0.25 -8.36
N THR A 38 3.75 -0.59 -7.58
CA THR A 38 3.50 -2.03 -7.61
C THR A 38 2.92 -2.41 -6.26
N LEU A 39 1.91 -3.23 -6.26
CA LEU A 39 1.31 -3.77 -5.05
C LEU A 39 1.61 -5.25 -4.96
N ILE A 40 2.02 -5.70 -3.77
CA ILE A 40 2.22 -7.11 -3.52
C ILE A 40 1.33 -7.48 -2.35
N GLY A 41 0.45 -8.43 -2.53
CA GLY A 41 -0.53 -8.79 -1.52
C GLY A 41 -0.50 -10.24 -1.15
N LEU A 42 -0.71 -10.51 0.13
CA LEU A 42 -0.72 -11.87 0.66
C LEU A 42 -1.79 -11.96 1.73
N PRO A 43 -2.71 -12.94 1.63
CA PRO A 43 -3.71 -13.12 2.69
C PRO A 43 -3.02 -13.37 4.03
N ASN A 44 -3.53 -12.74 5.08
CA ASN A 44 -2.88 -12.81 6.38
C ASN A 44 -3.71 -13.51 7.46
N ALA A 45 -4.90 -13.99 7.13
CA ALA A 45 -5.79 -14.68 8.06
C ALA A 45 -6.15 -13.83 9.30
N ARG A 46 -6.16 -12.51 9.14
CA ARG A 46 -6.50 -11.59 10.21
C ARG A 46 -7.77 -10.83 9.87
N MET A 47 -8.34 -10.19 10.88
CA MET A 47 -9.51 -9.34 10.66
C MET A 47 -9.14 -8.05 9.98
N LEU A 48 -7.93 -7.56 10.18
CA LEU A 48 -7.47 -6.30 9.60
C LEU A 48 -6.50 -6.53 8.47
N SER A 49 -6.62 -5.73 7.44
CA SER A 49 -5.59 -5.65 6.42
C SER A 49 -4.48 -4.73 6.92
N ARG A 50 -3.26 -5.01 6.49
CA ARG A 50 -2.11 -4.25 6.94
C ARG A 50 -1.37 -3.68 5.75
N LEU A 51 -0.70 -2.56 5.96
CA LEU A 51 0.05 -1.86 4.92
C LEU A 51 1.53 -1.76 5.27
N GLY A 52 2.37 -2.07 4.30
CA GLY A 52 3.78 -1.79 4.37
C GLY A 52 4.19 -1.04 3.12
N ILE A 53 5.17 -0.15 3.24
CA ILE A 53 5.62 0.65 2.11
C ILE A 53 7.14 0.52 1.98
N VAL A 54 7.59 0.21 0.78
CA VAL A 54 9.02 0.18 0.50
C VAL A 54 9.32 1.37 -0.41
N ALA A 55 9.99 2.37 0.14
CA ALA A 55 10.34 3.57 -0.59
C ALA A 55 11.86 3.61 -0.79
N PRO A 56 12.36 3.09 -1.92
CA PRO A 56 13.79 2.97 -2.12
C PRO A 56 14.45 4.32 -2.35
N ARG A 57 15.78 4.33 -2.20
CA ARG A 57 16.55 5.56 -2.34
C ARG A 57 16.42 6.21 -3.72
N ARG A 58 16.13 5.42 -4.74
CA ARG A 58 15.98 5.97 -6.08
C ARG A 58 14.78 6.88 -6.24
N LEU A 59 13.89 6.89 -5.25
CA LEU A 59 12.79 7.86 -5.26
C LEU A 59 13.27 9.26 -4.96
N GLY A 60 14.47 9.39 -4.41
CA GLY A 60 15.04 10.68 -4.09
C GLY A 60 15.40 10.79 -2.62
N LYS A 61 15.58 12.02 -2.16
CA LYS A 61 15.96 12.28 -0.78
C LYS A 61 14.85 11.90 0.19
N ALA A 62 15.20 11.90 1.48
CA ALA A 62 14.28 11.50 2.53
C ALA A 62 12.94 12.24 2.47
N VAL A 63 12.97 13.52 2.16
CA VAL A 63 11.73 14.32 2.06
C VAL A 63 10.81 13.73 0.99
N ARG A 64 11.36 13.40 -0.16
CA ARG A 64 10.59 12.82 -1.26
C ARG A 64 10.05 11.44 -0.88
N ARG A 65 10.89 10.62 -0.26
CA ARG A 65 10.47 9.29 0.16
C ARG A 65 9.36 9.36 1.19
N ASN A 66 9.48 10.28 2.15
CA ASN A 66 8.46 10.46 3.17
C ASN A 66 7.15 10.96 2.58
N HIS A 67 7.22 11.84 1.60
CA HIS A 67 6.05 12.33 0.89
C HIS A 67 5.33 11.18 0.18
N SER A 68 6.09 10.31 -0.47
CA SER A 68 5.52 9.15 -1.14
C SER A 68 4.81 8.23 -0.15
N LYS A 69 5.43 7.98 0.99
CA LYS A 69 4.83 7.14 2.03
C LYS A 69 3.53 7.74 2.55
N ARG A 70 3.53 9.07 2.75
CA ARG A 70 2.33 9.75 3.23
C ARG A 70 1.18 9.59 2.25
N ARG A 71 1.47 9.75 0.96
CA ARG A 71 0.46 9.58 -0.08
C ARG A 71 -0.12 8.17 -0.09
N VAL A 72 0.75 7.17 0.00
CA VAL A 72 0.30 5.77 0.00
C VAL A 72 -0.55 5.48 1.23
N ARG A 73 -0.15 5.98 2.40
CA ARG A 73 -0.95 5.78 3.60
C ARG A 73 -2.33 6.38 3.46
N GLU A 74 -2.40 7.54 2.84
CA GLU A 74 -3.67 8.21 2.61
C GLU A 74 -4.57 7.39 1.68
N PHE A 75 -3.99 6.85 0.60
CA PHE A 75 -4.74 5.99 -0.32
C PHE A 75 -5.28 4.77 0.42
N PHE A 76 -4.44 4.13 1.21
CA PHE A 76 -4.84 2.94 1.95
C PHE A 76 -5.94 3.25 2.96
N ARG A 77 -5.80 4.35 3.70
CA ARG A 77 -6.81 4.73 4.69
C ARG A 77 -8.20 4.84 4.10
N HIS A 78 -8.29 5.40 2.91
CA HIS A 78 -9.59 5.64 2.28
C HIS A 78 -10.04 4.50 1.37
N ASN A 79 -9.16 3.57 1.06
CA ASN A 79 -9.47 2.48 0.15
C ASN A 79 -8.87 1.20 0.65
N LYS A 80 -9.23 0.81 1.86
CA LYS A 80 -8.69 -0.42 2.45
C LYS A 80 -9.25 -1.63 1.74
N PRO A 81 -8.41 -2.63 1.50
CA PRO A 81 -8.93 -3.90 0.99
C PRO A 81 -9.82 -4.56 2.04
N VAL A 82 -10.65 -5.46 1.60
CA VAL A 82 -11.43 -6.28 2.51
C VAL A 82 -10.46 -6.94 3.47
N ALA A 83 -10.89 -7.13 4.70
CA ALA A 83 -10.04 -7.64 5.77
C ALA A 83 -9.23 -8.85 5.37
N GLY A 84 -8.07 -8.98 5.94
CA GLY A 84 -7.25 -10.16 5.80
C GLY A 84 -6.18 -10.10 4.73
N LEU A 85 -5.79 -8.93 4.26
CA LEU A 85 -4.73 -8.81 3.24
C LEU A 85 -3.57 -8.00 3.76
N ASP A 86 -2.36 -8.55 3.67
CA ASP A 86 -1.15 -7.80 3.88
C ASP A 86 -0.73 -7.22 2.54
N LEU A 87 -0.62 -5.90 2.47
CA LEU A 87 -0.33 -5.21 1.24
C LEU A 87 0.98 -4.43 1.36
N VAL A 88 1.91 -4.73 0.47
CA VAL A 88 3.16 -3.97 0.38
C VAL A 88 3.11 -3.15 -0.88
N VAL A 89 3.32 -1.84 -0.75
CA VAL A 89 3.30 -0.91 -1.87
C VAL A 89 4.71 -0.44 -2.15
N LEU A 90 5.10 -0.55 -3.42
CA LEU A 90 6.39 -0.09 -3.89
C LEU A 90 6.17 1.04 -4.89
N PRO A 91 6.29 2.30 -4.45
CA PRO A 91 6.19 3.41 -5.39
C PRO A 91 7.29 3.34 -6.43
N ARG A 92 6.94 3.60 -7.66
CA ARG A 92 7.92 3.63 -8.74
C ARG A 92 8.59 4.99 -8.79
N ARG A 93 9.67 5.08 -9.56
CA ARG A 93 10.48 6.29 -9.60
C ARG A 93 9.67 7.54 -9.90
N GLU A 94 8.70 7.43 -10.81
CA GLU A 94 7.89 8.57 -11.24
C GLU A 94 6.70 8.87 -10.33
N PHE A 95 6.60 8.19 -9.20
CA PHE A 95 5.40 8.29 -8.35
C PHE A 95 4.99 9.73 -8.08
N LEU A 96 5.92 10.55 -7.60
CA LEU A 96 5.59 11.93 -7.26
C LEU A 96 5.49 12.87 -8.45
N ASP A 97 5.78 12.39 -9.65
CA ASP A 97 5.66 13.21 -10.84
C ASP A 97 4.21 13.31 -11.31
N ALA A 98 3.34 12.45 -10.82
CA ALA A 98 1.95 12.46 -11.20
C ALA A 98 1.10 13.19 -10.16
N PRO A 99 0.00 13.84 -10.61
CA PRO A 99 -0.92 14.48 -9.68
C PRO A 99 -1.61 13.47 -8.78
N PHE A 100 -2.08 13.95 -7.65
CA PHE A 100 -2.76 13.12 -6.67
C PHE A 100 -3.88 12.27 -7.28
N VAL A 101 -4.71 12.89 -8.10
CA VAL A 101 -5.87 12.19 -8.69
C VAL A 101 -5.43 11.02 -9.57
N ILE A 102 -4.37 11.23 -10.32
CA ILE A 102 -3.84 10.19 -11.20
C ILE A 102 -3.26 9.04 -10.38
N LEU A 103 -2.53 9.37 -9.31
CA LEU A 103 -1.98 8.36 -8.42
C LEU A 103 -3.07 7.56 -7.72
N LEU A 104 -4.12 8.25 -7.28
CA LEU A 104 -5.23 7.59 -6.62
C LEU A 104 -5.92 6.61 -7.56
N ASP A 105 -6.13 7.02 -8.80
CA ASP A 105 -6.73 6.17 -9.80
C ASP A 105 -5.87 4.93 -10.05
N ASP A 106 -4.56 5.12 -10.17
CA ASP A 106 -3.64 4.00 -10.36
C ASP A 106 -3.68 3.04 -9.17
N TYR A 107 -3.71 3.59 -7.96
CA TYR A 107 -3.79 2.78 -6.76
C TYR A 107 -5.07 1.95 -6.76
N ARG A 108 -6.21 2.58 -7.03
CA ARG A 108 -7.50 1.89 -7.02
C ARG A 108 -7.57 0.78 -8.05
N ARG A 109 -7.10 1.05 -9.25
CA ARG A 109 -7.10 0.04 -10.31
C ARG A 109 -6.21 -1.14 -9.96
N THR A 110 -5.03 -0.83 -9.45
CA THR A 110 -4.06 -1.86 -9.10
C THR A 110 -4.55 -2.68 -7.92
N LEU A 111 -5.15 -2.01 -6.92
CA LEU A 111 -5.73 -2.71 -5.78
C LEU A 111 -6.88 -3.61 -6.19
N HIS A 112 -7.73 -3.13 -7.10
CA HIS A 112 -8.83 -3.92 -7.59
C HIS A 112 -8.35 -5.22 -8.23
N ARG A 113 -7.33 -5.13 -9.08
CA ARG A 113 -6.75 -6.31 -9.70
C ARG A 113 -6.11 -7.23 -8.66
N GLN A 114 -5.48 -6.65 -7.65
CA GLN A 114 -4.88 -7.43 -6.57
C GLN A 114 -5.95 -8.24 -5.83
N ILE A 115 -7.05 -7.58 -5.48
CA ILE A 115 -8.14 -8.25 -4.77
C ILE A 115 -8.74 -9.36 -5.61
N ARG A 116 -8.94 -9.12 -6.89
CA ARG A 116 -9.48 -10.13 -7.79
C ARG A 116 -8.57 -11.34 -7.89
N ALA A 117 -7.28 -11.13 -7.84
CA ALA A 117 -6.32 -12.23 -7.92
C ALA A 117 -6.47 -13.20 -6.74
N HIS A 118 -6.92 -12.70 -5.60
CA HIS A 118 -7.09 -13.53 -4.41
C HIS A 118 -8.49 -14.16 -4.31
N SER A 119 -9.45 -13.65 -5.04
CA SER A 119 -10.79 -14.19 -4.97
C SER A 119 -11.09 -15.19 -6.07
N SER A 120 -10.20 -15.33 -7.05
CA SER A 120 -10.46 -16.29 -8.11
C SER A 120 -9.71 -17.57 -7.84
N SER A 121 -10.04 -18.29 -6.92
CA SER A 121 -9.35 -19.56 -6.68
C SER A 121 -10.22 -20.74 -7.08
#